data_3bb7643773d3326aadfe4b7caeb9ab7f
#
_entry.id   3bb7643773d3326aadfe4b7caeb9ab7f
#
_cell.length_a   1.000
_cell.length_b   1.000
_cell.length_c   1.000
_cell.angle_alpha   90.00
_cell.angle_beta   90.00
_cell.angle_gamma   90.00
#
_symmetry.space_group_name_H-M   'P 1'
#
loop_
_entity.id
_entity.type
_entity.pdbx_description
1 polymer ?
#
loop_
_entity_poly.entity_id
_entity_poly.type
_entity_poly.pdbx_seq_one_letter_code
_entity_poly.pdbx_strand_id
1 'polypeptide(L)'
;QKGTTVCELYMRKFRDGQDITIEPFRAGPFPVIRDLMVDRSALDRIMQAGGFISVGAGRAQDANTMLISKKIADLSMDAAQCIGCGACIAACPNNSAMLFVAAKTSQYNYLPQGQPEKFARVRSMIAQMEKEGFGYCSNHYECEAVCPKQISVQFIAKFNRDYLAAALKEGA
;
A
#
# COMPACT_ATOMS: atom_id res chain seq x y z
N GLN A 1 7.99 -23.05 -5.19
CA GLN A 1 7.19 -22.32 -6.21
C GLN A 1 6.86 -20.96 -5.61
N LYS A 2 7.18 -19.87 -6.32
CA LYS A 2 6.66 -18.55 -5.97
C LYS A 2 5.15 -18.56 -6.15
N GLY A 3 4.41 -18.30 -5.07
CA GLY A 3 2.98 -18.06 -5.16
C GLY A 3 2.72 -16.81 -6.01
N THR A 4 1.66 -16.81 -6.78
CA THR A 4 1.16 -15.63 -7.51
C THR A 4 -0.31 -15.45 -7.20
N THR A 5 -0.83 -14.25 -7.40
CA THR A 5 -2.25 -14.00 -7.20
C THR A 5 -3.07 -14.68 -8.31
N VAL A 6 -4.20 -15.27 -7.94
CA VAL A 6 -5.07 -15.99 -8.89
C VAL A 6 -5.55 -15.05 -10.01
N CYS A 7 -5.72 -13.75 -9.73
CA CYS A 7 -6.16 -12.77 -10.72
C CYS A 7 -5.14 -12.49 -11.83
N GLU A 8 -3.87 -12.90 -11.66
CA GLU A 8 -2.82 -12.76 -12.69
C GLU A 8 -2.55 -14.04 -13.47
N LEU A 9 -3.25 -15.12 -13.13
CA LEU A 9 -3.08 -16.41 -13.79
C LEU A 9 -3.89 -16.48 -15.09
N TYR A 10 -3.20 -16.71 -16.18
CA TYR A 10 -3.84 -16.99 -17.47
C TYR A 10 -4.03 -18.49 -17.62
N MET A 11 -5.24 -18.98 -17.80
CA MET A 11 -5.56 -20.39 -17.97
C MET A 11 -4.76 -21.06 -19.11
N ARG A 12 -4.44 -20.32 -20.16
CA ARG A 12 -3.61 -20.79 -21.30
C ARG A 12 -2.16 -21.13 -20.91
N LYS A 13 -1.70 -20.76 -19.70
CA LYS A 13 -0.37 -21.13 -19.21
C LYS A 13 -0.33 -22.53 -18.61
N PHE A 14 -1.47 -23.12 -18.35
CA PHE A 14 -1.58 -24.45 -17.77
C PHE A 14 -1.73 -25.50 -18.88
N ARG A 15 -1.24 -26.71 -18.60
CA ARG A 15 -1.37 -27.87 -19.48
C ARG A 15 -2.48 -28.77 -18.94
N ASP A 16 -3.10 -29.55 -19.82
CA ASP A 16 -4.08 -30.56 -19.44
C ASP A 16 -3.44 -31.56 -18.44
N GLY A 17 -4.15 -31.86 -17.36
CA GLY A 17 -3.70 -32.73 -16.28
C GLY A 17 -2.77 -32.07 -15.27
N GLN A 18 -2.53 -30.76 -15.35
CA GLN A 18 -1.75 -30.03 -14.36
C GLN A 18 -2.60 -29.69 -13.14
N ASP A 19 -2.10 -30.06 -11.95
CA ASP A 19 -2.75 -29.67 -10.67
C ASP A 19 -2.45 -28.20 -10.36
N ILE A 20 -3.50 -27.48 -9.94
CA ILE A 20 -3.43 -26.08 -9.48
C ILE A 20 -3.86 -26.05 -8.03
N THR A 21 -2.96 -25.67 -7.13
CA THR A 21 -3.26 -25.47 -5.72
C THR A 21 -3.63 -24.03 -5.45
N ILE A 22 -4.83 -23.80 -4.90
CA ILE A 22 -5.31 -22.49 -4.48
C ILE A 22 -5.43 -22.48 -2.96
N GLU A 23 -4.81 -21.51 -2.31
CA GLU A 23 -4.76 -21.39 -0.87
C GLU A 23 -5.18 -19.97 -0.41
N PRO A 24 -5.72 -19.83 0.82
CA PRO A 24 -5.94 -18.50 1.40
C PRO A 24 -4.60 -17.80 1.66
N PHE A 25 -4.61 -16.49 1.81
CA PHE A 25 -3.43 -15.76 2.26
C PHE A 25 -2.98 -16.25 3.64
N ARG A 26 -1.74 -16.72 3.73
CA ARG A 26 -1.14 -17.20 4.98
C ARG A 26 -0.30 -16.09 5.61
N ALA A 27 -0.94 -15.07 6.16
CA ALA A 27 -0.29 -14.00 6.88
C ALA A 27 -0.90 -13.88 8.27
N GLY A 28 -0.07 -13.72 9.32
CA GLY A 28 -0.55 -13.60 10.69
C GLY A 28 -1.65 -12.54 10.87
N PRO A 29 -1.51 -11.34 10.29
CA PRO A 29 -2.51 -10.29 10.37
C PRO A 29 -3.79 -10.54 9.55
N PHE A 30 -3.87 -11.64 8.78
CA PHE A 30 -5.04 -12.03 7.99
C PHE A 30 -5.57 -13.39 8.47
N PRO A 31 -6.28 -13.45 9.59
CA PRO A 31 -6.86 -14.69 10.05
C PRO A 31 -7.85 -15.26 9.04
N VAL A 32 -7.80 -16.57 8.83
CA VAL A 32 -8.74 -17.28 7.96
C VAL A 32 -10.09 -17.33 8.64
N ILE A 33 -11.12 -16.82 7.96
CA ILE A 33 -12.51 -16.88 8.43
C ILE A 33 -13.09 -18.25 8.07
N ARG A 34 -13.01 -18.61 6.80
CA ARG A 34 -13.50 -19.89 6.27
C ARG A 34 -12.94 -20.14 4.87
N ASP A 35 -12.53 -21.36 4.60
CA ASP A 35 -12.04 -21.80 3.28
C ASP A 35 -10.92 -20.89 2.75
N LEU A 36 -11.16 -20.17 1.65
CA LEU A 36 -10.22 -19.22 1.05
C LEU A 36 -10.41 -17.78 1.56
N MET A 37 -11.41 -17.53 2.40
CA MET A 37 -11.73 -16.20 2.90
C MET A 37 -10.88 -15.85 4.12
N VAL A 38 -10.22 -14.71 4.06
CA VAL A 38 -9.43 -14.15 5.17
C VAL A 38 -9.99 -12.79 5.60
N ASP A 39 -9.85 -12.46 6.88
CA ASP A 39 -10.17 -11.13 7.39
C ASP A 39 -9.06 -10.15 7.02
N ARG A 40 -9.38 -9.15 6.20
CA ARG A 40 -8.49 -8.07 5.79
C ARG A 40 -8.86 -6.71 6.40
N SER A 41 -9.73 -6.69 7.38
CA SER A 41 -10.22 -5.45 8.02
C SER A 41 -9.08 -4.61 8.65
N ALA A 42 -7.94 -5.23 8.97
CA ALA A 42 -6.73 -4.53 9.38
C ALA A 42 -6.27 -3.47 8.35
N LEU A 43 -6.41 -3.75 7.04
CA LEU A 43 -6.09 -2.77 6.00
C LEU A 43 -7.07 -1.59 6.00
N ASP A 44 -8.34 -1.84 6.25
CA ASP A 44 -9.36 -0.79 6.34
C ASP A 44 -9.09 0.13 7.53
N ARG A 45 -8.69 -0.43 8.68
CA ARG A 45 -8.30 0.36 9.85
C ARG A 45 -7.04 1.20 9.61
N ILE A 46 -6.08 0.71 8.85
CA ILE A 46 -4.93 1.51 8.40
C ILE A 46 -5.39 2.67 7.50
N MET A 47 -6.31 2.41 6.56
CA MET A 47 -6.88 3.46 5.72
C MET A 47 -7.65 4.51 6.54
N GLN A 48 -8.43 4.09 7.53
CA GLN A 48 -9.13 4.99 8.45
C GLN A 48 -8.18 5.88 9.25
N ALA A 49 -6.96 5.40 9.54
CA ALA A 49 -5.97 6.16 10.29
C ALA A 49 -5.37 7.35 9.52
N GLY A 50 -5.43 7.37 8.18
CA GLY A 50 -4.85 8.49 7.41
C GLY A 50 -4.94 8.35 5.89
N GLY A 51 -5.55 7.30 5.37
CA GLY A 51 -5.66 7.05 3.93
C GLY A 51 -6.71 7.92 3.21
N PHE A 52 -6.88 9.17 3.66
CA PHE A 52 -7.87 10.11 3.14
C PHE A 52 -7.32 11.55 3.18
N ILE A 53 -8.06 12.49 2.62
CA ILE A 53 -7.83 13.92 2.73
C ILE A 53 -9.01 14.53 3.50
N SER A 54 -8.76 15.17 4.65
CA SER A 54 -9.78 15.82 5.48
C SER A 54 -9.81 17.34 5.26
N VAL A 55 -8.80 17.91 4.63
CA VAL A 55 -8.76 19.34 4.31
C VAL A 55 -9.82 19.65 3.27
N GLY A 56 -10.88 20.32 3.70
CA GLY A 56 -11.96 20.76 2.82
C GLY A 56 -11.46 21.78 1.81
N ALA A 57 -11.44 21.41 0.53
CA ALA A 57 -11.01 22.31 -0.55
C ALA A 57 -12.12 23.27 -1.00
N GLY A 58 -13.33 23.19 -0.42
CA GLY A 58 -14.46 23.98 -0.86
C GLY A 58 -14.92 23.58 -2.28
N ARG A 59 -14.87 24.54 -3.22
CA ARG A 59 -15.15 24.25 -4.65
C ARG A 59 -13.94 23.67 -5.34
N ALA A 60 -14.18 22.89 -6.40
CA ALA A 60 -13.11 22.55 -7.33
C ALA A 60 -12.46 23.84 -7.88
N GLN A 61 -11.13 23.88 -7.86
CA GLN A 61 -10.40 25.02 -8.40
C GLN A 61 -10.47 25.01 -9.93
N ASP A 62 -10.33 26.18 -10.52
CA ASP A 62 -10.25 26.31 -11.98
C ASP A 62 -9.05 25.52 -12.51
N ALA A 63 -9.17 25.03 -13.74
CA ALA A 63 -8.08 24.34 -14.42
C ALA A 63 -6.82 25.20 -14.43
N ASN A 64 -5.66 24.58 -14.19
CA ASN A 64 -4.35 25.21 -14.13
C ASN A 64 -4.12 26.23 -12.99
N THR A 65 -5.02 26.34 -12.02
CA THR A 65 -4.81 27.20 -10.84
C THR A 65 -3.61 26.75 -10.02
N MET A 66 -3.40 25.43 -9.95
CA MET A 66 -2.29 24.83 -9.23
C MET A 66 -1.50 23.90 -10.17
N LEU A 67 -0.32 24.34 -10.56
CA LEU A 67 0.51 23.59 -11.50
C LEU A 67 1.21 22.43 -10.81
N ILE A 68 1.04 21.24 -11.35
CA ILE A 68 1.68 19.99 -10.91
C ILE A 68 2.48 19.45 -12.09
N SER A 69 3.77 19.16 -11.87
CA SER A 69 4.59 18.57 -12.93
C SER A 69 4.05 17.18 -13.30
N LYS A 70 4.11 16.83 -14.58
CA LYS A 70 3.67 15.51 -15.07
C LYS A 70 4.34 14.37 -14.28
N LYS A 71 5.65 14.45 -14.01
CA LYS A 71 6.38 13.46 -13.25
C LYS A 71 5.79 13.20 -11.86
N ILE A 72 5.40 14.26 -11.14
CA ILE A 72 4.79 14.14 -9.80
C ILE A 72 3.39 13.56 -9.90
N ALA A 73 2.60 13.99 -10.88
CA ALA A 73 1.28 13.46 -11.13
C ALA A 73 1.33 11.96 -11.47
N ASP A 74 2.23 11.55 -12.36
CA ASP A 74 2.43 10.15 -12.74
C ASP A 74 2.80 9.30 -11.50
N LEU A 75 3.76 9.72 -10.68
CA LEU A 75 4.13 9.01 -9.45
C LEU A 75 2.96 8.88 -8.47
N SER A 76 2.12 9.91 -8.36
CA SER A 76 0.93 9.84 -7.52
C SER A 76 -0.08 8.84 -8.07
N MET A 77 -0.30 8.84 -9.39
CA MET A 77 -1.23 7.92 -10.06
C MET A 77 -0.72 6.46 -9.99
N ASP A 78 0.58 6.23 -10.17
CA ASP A 78 1.18 4.90 -10.02
C ASP A 78 0.96 4.36 -8.59
N ALA A 79 1.16 5.18 -7.57
CA ALA A 79 0.86 4.82 -6.19
C ALA A 79 -0.63 4.55 -5.97
N ALA A 80 -1.51 5.33 -6.62
CA ALA A 80 -2.97 5.20 -6.53
C ALA A 80 -3.51 3.89 -7.11
N GLN A 81 -2.77 3.22 -8.01
CA GLN A 81 -3.17 1.94 -8.59
C GLN A 81 -3.31 0.82 -7.56
N CYS A 82 -2.79 0.99 -6.35
CA CYS A 82 -2.92 0.00 -5.29
C CYS A 82 -4.39 -0.28 -4.94
N ILE A 83 -4.84 -1.51 -5.15
CA ILE A 83 -6.22 -1.97 -4.92
C ILE A 83 -6.44 -2.57 -3.51
N GLY A 84 -5.42 -2.55 -2.64
CA GLY A 84 -5.55 -3.09 -1.28
C GLY A 84 -5.81 -4.60 -1.23
N CYS A 85 -5.34 -5.39 -2.20
CA CYS A 85 -5.63 -6.82 -2.25
C CYS A 85 -4.95 -7.65 -1.15
N GLY A 86 -3.85 -7.15 -0.56
CA GLY A 86 -3.10 -7.85 0.49
C GLY A 86 -2.05 -8.84 0.00
N ALA A 87 -1.90 -9.03 -1.32
CA ALA A 87 -0.93 -9.98 -1.87
C ALA A 87 0.52 -9.69 -1.45
N CYS A 88 0.89 -8.41 -1.38
CA CYS A 88 2.21 -7.96 -0.93
C CYS A 88 2.52 -8.39 0.52
N ILE A 89 1.52 -8.43 1.37
CA ILE A 89 1.63 -8.84 2.78
C ILE A 89 1.78 -10.36 2.87
N ALA A 90 0.94 -11.08 2.13
CA ALA A 90 0.97 -12.55 2.11
C ALA A 90 2.29 -13.10 1.53
N ALA A 91 2.90 -12.40 0.57
CA ALA A 91 4.17 -12.80 -0.01
C ALA A 91 5.39 -12.37 0.84
N CYS A 92 5.22 -11.41 1.74
CA CYS A 92 6.32 -10.91 2.56
C CYS A 92 6.68 -11.92 3.66
N PRO A 93 7.95 -12.33 3.80
CA PRO A 93 8.37 -13.20 4.89
C PRO A 93 8.05 -12.67 6.29
N ASN A 94 8.03 -11.34 6.42
CA ASN A 94 7.72 -10.65 7.68
C ASN A 94 6.23 -10.26 7.81
N ASN A 95 5.38 -10.61 6.87
CA ASN A 95 3.99 -10.14 6.81
C ASN A 95 3.86 -8.60 6.91
N SER A 96 4.80 -7.86 6.33
CA SER A 96 4.83 -6.39 6.39
C SER A 96 3.80 -5.77 5.45
N ALA A 97 3.03 -4.80 5.95
CA ALA A 97 2.12 -4.00 5.13
C ALA A 97 2.80 -2.76 4.53
N MET A 98 4.13 -2.66 4.62
CA MET A 98 4.86 -1.44 4.26
C MET A 98 4.62 -0.98 2.81
N LEU A 99 4.57 -1.88 1.82
CA LEU A 99 4.28 -1.48 0.45
C LEU A 99 2.87 -0.89 0.29
N PHE A 100 1.88 -1.46 0.97
CA PHE A 100 0.52 -0.94 0.98
C PHE A 100 0.45 0.46 1.61
N VAL A 101 1.00 0.62 2.81
CA VAL A 101 1.03 1.91 3.52
C VAL A 101 1.78 2.96 2.72
N ALA A 102 2.94 2.60 2.17
CA ALA A 102 3.77 3.49 1.36
C ALA A 102 3.07 3.95 0.08
N ALA A 103 2.36 3.06 -0.61
CA ALA A 103 1.57 3.41 -1.80
C ALA A 103 0.45 4.38 -1.43
N LYS A 104 -0.32 4.07 -0.39
CA LYS A 104 -1.46 4.91 0.03
C LYS A 104 -1.04 6.28 0.55
N THR A 105 0.05 6.37 1.30
CA THR A 105 0.60 7.67 1.72
C THR A 105 1.17 8.45 0.54
N SER A 106 1.91 7.79 -0.36
CA SER A 106 2.54 8.45 -1.53
C SER A 106 1.51 9.03 -2.48
N GLN A 107 0.39 8.33 -2.70
CA GLN A 107 -0.73 8.81 -3.51
C GLN A 107 -1.14 10.25 -3.14
N TYR A 108 -1.24 10.54 -1.84
CA TYR A 108 -1.63 11.88 -1.36
C TYR A 108 -0.43 12.81 -1.18
N ASN A 109 0.70 12.28 -0.68
CA ASN A 109 1.86 13.10 -0.32
C ASN A 109 2.63 13.66 -1.53
N TYR A 110 2.37 13.19 -2.73
CA TYR A 110 2.88 13.81 -3.96
C TYR A 110 2.05 15.01 -4.42
N LEU A 111 0.77 15.04 -4.08
CA LEU A 111 -0.15 16.09 -4.55
C LEU A 111 -0.28 17.23 -3.52
N PRO A 112 -0.58 18.45 -4.00
CA PRO A 112 -0.78 19.62 -3.14
C PRO A 112 -1.86 19.39 -2.07
N GLN A 113 -2.94 18.71 -2.40
CA GLN A 113 -4.06 18.43 -1.51
C GLN A 113 -3.67 17.61 -0.28
N GLY A 114 -2.65 16.77 -0.42
CA GLY A 114 -2.17 15.92 0.67
C GLY A 114 -1.09 16.55 1.55
N GLN A 115 -0.53 17.71 1.17
CA GLN A 115 0.58 18.32 1.89
C GLN A 115 0.25 18.77 3.32
N PRO A 116 -0.93 19.37 3.61
CA PRO A 116 -1.23 19.84 4.97
C PRO A 116 -1.18 18.71 6.02
N GLU A 117 -1.60 17.51 5.64
CA GLU A 117 -1.69 16.34 6.54
C GLU A 117 -0.55 15.34 6.36
N LYS A 118 0.44 15.66 5.52
CA LYS A 118 1.49 14.75 5.07
C LYS A 118 2.17 14.01 6.23
N PHE A 119 2.61 14.71 7.24
CA PHE A 119 3.38 14.14 8.35
C PHE A 119 2.50 13.42 9.37
N ALA A 120 1.32 13.96 9.65
CA ALA A 120 0.34 13.30 10.50
C ALA A 120 -0.10 11.96 9.88
N ARG A 121 -0.40 11.96 8.58
CA ARG A 121 -0.77 10.76 7.82
C ARG A 121 0.27 9.65 7.92
N VAL A 122 1.54 9.97 7.67
CA VAL A 122 2.62 8.99 7.72
C VAL A 122 2.72 8.35 9.10
N ARG A 123 2.66 9.15 10.17
CA ARG A 123 2.76 8.65 11.55
C ARG A 123 1.55 7.83 11.97
N SER A 124 0.36 8.31 11.71
CA SER A 124 -0.86 7.62 12.12
C SER A 124 -1.03 6.28 11.40
N MET A 125 -0.71 6.22 10.11
CA MET A 125 -0.84 4.98 9.34
C MET A 125 0.21 3.95 9.73
N ILE A 126 1.46 4.36 10.06
CA ILE A 126 2.46 3.39 10.53
C ILE A 126 2.15 2.90 11.95
N ALA A 127 1.72 3.79 12.84
CA ALA A 127 1.30 3.41 14.19
C ALA A 127 0.13 2.42 14.16
N GLN A 128 -0.84 2.64 13.27
CA GLN A 128 -1.93 1.67 13.09
C GLN A 128 -1.43 0.36 12.51
N MET A 129 -0.50 0.37 11.54
CA MET A 129 0.11 -0.84 10.98
C MET A 129 0.79 -1.68 12.08
N GLU A 130 1.53 -1.04 12.97
CA GLU A 130 2.17 -1.70 14.13
C GLU A 130 1.13 -2.30 15.09
N LYS A 131 0.08 -1.54 15.40
CA LYS A 131 -1.03 -1.98 16.26
C LYS A 131 -1.76 -3.21 15.71
N GLU A 132 -1.87 -3.33 14.40
CA GLU A 132 -2.48 -4.48 13.73
C GLU A 132 -1.57 -5.72 13.68
N GLY A 133 -0.35 -5.62 14.16
CA GLY A 133 0.60 -6.74 14.22
C GLY A 133 1.28 -7.06 12.90
N PHE A 134 1.34 -6.12 11.96
CA PHE A 134 2.15 -6.28 10.76
C PHE A 134 3.64 -6.16 11.07
N GLY A 135 4.45 -7.01 10.45
CA GLY A 135 5.90 -7.00 10.64
C GLY A 135 6.62 -5.85 9.92
N TYR A 136 7.89 -5.68 10.28
CA TYR A 136 8.74 -4.64 9.70
C TYR A 136 9.32 -5.06 8.34
N CYS A 137 9.58 -4.05 7.50
CA CYS A 137 10.20 -4.28 6.19
C CYS A 137 11.69 -4.56 6.31
N SER A 138 12.14 -5.67 5.73
CA SER A 138 13.56 -6.06 5.61
C SER A 138 14.05 -6.09 4.15
N ASN A 139 13.37 -5.38 3.25
CA ASN A 139 13.74 -5.22 1.83
C ASN A 139 13.89 -6.54 1.05
N HIS A 140 12.96 -7.47 1.23
CA HIS A 140 12.95 -8.73 0.47
C HIS A 140 12.46 -8.58 -0.97
N TYR A 141 11.74 -7.49 -1.29
CA TYR A 141 11.17 -7.16 -2.61
C TYR A 141 10.10 -8.13 -3.15
N GLU A 142 9.73 -9.18 -2.42
CA GLU A 142 8.66 -10.10 -2.82
C GLU A 142 7.31 -9.39 -2.99
N CYS A 143 7.10 -8.31 -2.24
CA CYS A 143 5.89 -7.51 -2.31
C CYS A 143 5.70 -6.82 -3.68
N GLU A 144 6.77 -6.33 -4.31
CA GLU A 144 6.72 -5.77 -5.66
C GLU A 144 6.53 -6.88 -6.70
N ALA A 145 7.27 -7.99 -6.54
CA ALA A 145 7.23 -9.11 -7.48
C ALA A 145 5.86 -9.78 -7.60
N VAL A 146 5.06 -9.78 -6.51
CA VAL A 146 3.72 -10.39 -6.48
C VAL A 146 2.60 -9.38 -6.77
N CYS A 147 2.91 -8.10 -6.87
CA CYS A 147 1.89 -7.06 -6.97
C CYS A 147 1.19 -7.07 -8.35
N PRO A 148 -0.13 -7.34 -8.42
CA PRO A 148 -0.87 -7.35 -9.68
C PRO A 148 -0.99 -5.98 -10.32
N LYS A 149 -0.68 -4.91 -9.56
CA LYS A 149 -0.69 -3.52 -10.01
C LYS A 149 0.71 -2.93 -10.16
N GLN A 150 1.76 -3.76 -10.03
CA GLN A 150 3.16 -3.38 -10.23
C GLN A 150 3.60 -2.16 -9.38
N ILE A 151 3.07 -2.08 -8.14
CA ILE A 151 3.42 -1.01 -7.22
C ILE A 151 4.89 -1.13 -6.85
N SER A 152 5.68 -0.09 -7.16
CA SER A 152 7.12 -0.11 -6.94
C SER A 152 7.52 0.09 -5.49
N VAL A 153 8.57 -0.63 -5.06
CA VAL A 153 9.20 -0.46 -3.73
C VAL A 153 9.84 0.92 -3.54
N GLN A 154 10.02 1.70 -4.60
CA GLN A 154 10.46 3.11 -4.47
C GLN A 154 9.54 3.93 -3.54
N PHE A 155 8.26 3.57 -3.45
CA PHE A 155 7.33 4.24 -2.53
C PHE A 155 7.67 3.96 -1.07
N ILE A 156 8.25 2.80 -0.74
CA ILE A 156 8.77 2.51 0.61
C ILE A 156 9.93 3.48 0.93
N ALA A 157 10.86 3.68 0.01
CA ALA A 157 11.95 4.62 0.21
C ALA A 157 11.44 6.07 0.39
N LYS A 158 10.39 6.46 -0.37
CA LYS A 158 9.73 7.76 -0.19
C LYS A 158 9.07 7.86 1.19
N PHE A 159 8.32 6.84 1.58
CA PHE A 159 7.65 6.78 2.88
C PHE A 159 8.65 6.94 4.02
N ASN A 160 9.77 6.23 3.99
CA ASN A 160 10.82 6.32 5.00
C ASN A 160 11.39 7.74 5.11
N ARG A 161 11.61 8.43 3.97
CA ARG A 161 12.01 9.85 3.97
C ARG A 161 10.95 10.75 4.60
N ASP A 162 9.67 10.54 4.25
CA ASP A 162 8.57 11.32 4.81
C ASP A 162 8.42 11.07 6.33
N TYR A 163 8.64 9.84 6.78
CA TYR A 163 8.62 9.48 8.20
C TYR A 163 9.75 10.15 8.99
N LEU A 164 10.97 10.09 8.49
CA LEU A 164 12.12 10.78 9.10
C LEU A 164 11.89 12.29 9.18
N ALA A 165 11.37 12.90 8.09
CA ALA A 165 11.04 14.32 8.08
C ALA A 165 9.92 14.66 9.08
N ALA A 166 8.95 13.76 9.29
CA ALA A 166 7.90 13.93 10.30
C ALA A 166 8.46 13.88 11.73
N ALA A 167 9.39 12.96 12.00
CA ALA A 167 10.03 12.84 13.31
C ALA A 167 10.87 14.09 13.66
N LEU A 168 11.63 14.62 12.69
CA LEU A 168 12.45 15.82 12.89
C LEU A 168 11.61 17.09 13.15
N LYS A 169 10.42 17.19 12.61
CA LYS A 169 9.52 18.34 12.84
C LYS A 169 8.86 18.37 14.21
N GLU A 170 8.79 17.24 14.91
CA GLU A 170 8.28 17.19 16.29
C GLU A 170 9.33 17.57 17.34
N GLY A 171 10.61 17.43 16.99
CA GLY A 171 11.72 17.79 17.89
C GLY A 171 12.18 19.25 17.77
N ALA A 172 11.51 20.03 16.91
CA ALA A 172 11.77 21.46 16.74
C ALA A 172 10.57 22.30 17.23
#